data_91f4c65c1bc8dd98dabb12cf806af274
#
_entry.id   91f4c65c1bc8dd98dabb12cf806af274
#
_cell.length_a   1.000
_cell.length_b   1.000
_cell.length_c   1.000
_cell.angle_alpha   90.00
_cell.angle_beta   90.00
_cell.angle_gamma   90.00
#
_symmetry.space_group_name_H-M   'P 1'
#
loop_
_entity.id
_entity.type
_entity.pdbx_description
1 polymer ?
#
loop_
_entity_poly.entity_id
_entity_poly.type
_entity_poly.pdbx_seq_one_letter_code
_entity_poly.pdbx_strand_id
1 'polypeptide(L)'
;MIKIAFFDVDGTLLQLGSKEPSPKTVQALQKLRANGVLLCMATGRGYLSIPHFESVDFDIWLTFNGSYVRSKDTVLFKNPLDVDDKHQILQNLKQMHRAAAISNEHFIVTNGTDPDLAQYFSFGSEKLVISDRFDALCEEEIYQIMCSCNSAEYAQILQGTHATQITAWWDKAVDIIPLSCGKGNAVRAILAHYGFSKAEAIAFGDGRNDIEMLDAVGTGVAMGNALNEVKARAAVICRSVEEDGVYHYCLENHLI
;
A
#
# COMPACT_ATOMS: atom_id res chain seq x y z
N MET A 1 -9.93 -24.11 0.29
CA MET A 1 -8.55 -24.03 0.84
C MET A 1 -7.94 -22.70 0.35
N ILE A 2 -7.28 -21.95 1.23
CA ILE A 2 -6.63 -20.68 0.88
C ILE A 2 -5.41 -20.98 0.00
N LYS A 3 -5.27 -20.24 -1.10
CA LYS A 3 -4.15 -20.34 -2.06
C LYS A 3 -3.27 -19.10 -2.08
N ILE A 4 -3.81 -17.95 -1.66
CA ILE A 4 -3.09 -16.67 -1.63
C ILE A 4 -3.49 -15.86 -0.40
N ALA A 5 -2.51 -15.22 0.23
CA ALA A 5 -2.70 -14.36 1.37
C ALA A 5 -2.06 -12.98 1.10
N PHE A 6 -2.84 -11.93 1.29
CA PHE A 6 -2.44 -10.53 1.14
C PHE A 6 -2.21 -9.92 2.51
N PHE A 7 -1.10 -9.23 2.67
CA PHE A 7 -0.74 -8.60 3.94
C PHE A 7 -0.37 -7.14 3.69
N ASP A 8 -1.06 -6.24 4.37
CA ASP A 8 -0.53 -4.91 4.55
C ASP A 8 0.76 -4.95 5.40
N VAL A 9 1.54 -3.87 5.37
CA VAL A 9 2.85 -3.82 6.03
C VAL A 9 2.74 -3.12 7.38
N ASP A 10 2.41 -1.83 7.36
CA ASP A 10 2.51 -0.95 8.50
C ASP A 10 1.28 -1.04 9.41
N GLY A 11 1.44 -1.57 10.61
CA GLY A 11 0.31 -1.88 11.49
C GLY A 11 -0.30 -3.27 11.29
N THR A 12 0.19 -4.05 10.31
CA THR A 12 -0.25 -5.42 10.02
C THR A 12 0.87 -6.44 10.17
N LEU A 13 1.92 -6.34 9.37
CA LEU A 13 3.13 -7.17 9.51
C LEU A 13 4.14 -6.54 10.46
N LEU A 14 4.27 -5.23 10.41
CA LEU A 14 5.22 -4.46 11.21
C LEU A 14 4.48 -3.61 12.26
N GLN A 15 4.95 -3.70 13.50
CA GLN A 15 4.65 -2.67 14.49
C GLN A 15 5.25 -1.33 14.05
N LEU A 16 4.59 -0.24 14.40
CA LEU A 16 5.07 1.10 14.04
C LEU A 16 6.51 1.31 14.56
N GLY A 17 7.41 1.68 13.66
CA GLY A 17 8.83 1.88 13.96
C GLY A 17 9.69 0.61 13.96
N SER A 18 9.10 -0.58 13.77
CA SER A 18 9.85 -1.84 13.61
C SER A 18 10.31 -2.02 12.17
N LYS A 19 11.44 -2.73 11.98
CA LYS A 19 11.97 -3.08 10.66
C LYS A 19 11.70 -4.53 10.26
N GLU A 20 11.40 -5.39 11.24
CA GLU A 20 11.15 -6.81 11.07
C GLU A 20 9.83 -7.20 11.74
N PRO A 21 9.10 -8.17 11.18
CA PRO A 21 7.94 -8.78 11.83
C PRO A 21 8.37 -9.51 13.11
N SER A 22 7.41 -9.72 14.01
CA SER A 22 7.68 -10.57 15.19
C SER A 22 8.08 -11.98 14.79
N PRO A 23 8.83 -12.73 15.63
CA PRO A 23 9.18 -14.12 15.35
C PRO A 23 7.97 -15.03 15.09
N LYS A 24 6.83 -14.76 15.74
CA LYS A 24 5.59 -15.51 15.52
C LYS A 24 4.95 -15.16 14.17
N THR A 25 4.93 -13.90 13.80
CA THR A 25 4.45 -13.48 12.47
C THR A 25 5.31 -14.11 11.38
N VAL A 26 6.65 -14.10 11.51
CA VAL A 26 7.57 -14.80 10.62
C VAL A 26 7.22 -16.30 10.53
N GLN A 27 6.99 -16.96 11.68
CA GLN A 27 6.61 -18.37 11.72
C GLN A 27 5.30 -18.64 10.96
N ALA A 28 4.30 -17.75 11.11
CA ALA A 28 3.03 -17.88 10.38
C ALA A 28 3.23 -17.79 8.87
N LEU A 29 3.97 -16.79 8.40
CA LEU A 29 4.27 -16.60 6.98
C LEU A 29 5.01 -17.79 6.39
N GLN A 30 6.04 -18.30 7.09
CA GLN A 30 6.81 -19.46 6.66
C GLN A 30 5.92 -20.72 6.55
N LYS A 31 5.02 -20.95 7.53
CA LYS A 31 4.11 -22.10 7.51
C LYS A 31 3.04 -21.97 6.41
N LEU A 32 2.46 -20.77 6.22
CA LEU A 32 1.54 -20.53 5.10
C LEU A 32 2.19 -20.89 3.77
N ARG A 33 3.44 -20.45 3.56
CA ARG A 33 4.20 -20.75 2.36
C ARG A 33 4.51 -22.23 2.22
N ALA A 34 4.88 -22.90 3.31
CA ALA A 34 5.10 -24.37 3.32
C ALA A 34 3.83 -25.15 2.98
N ASN A 35 2.65 -24.59 3.29
CA ASN A 35 1.34 -25.13 2.91
C ASN A 35 0.92 -24.78 1.47
N GLY A 36 1.82 -24.15 0.68
CA GLY A 36 1.57 -23.80 -0.72
C GLY A 36 0.74 -22.51 -0.92
N VAL A 37 0.60 -21.68 0.11
CA VAL A 37 -0.07 -20.39 0.00
C VAL A 37 0.91 -19.35 -0.55
N LEU A 38 0.54 -18.66 -1.64
CA LEU A 38 1.30 -17.52 -2.16
C LEU A 38 1.19 -16.35 -1.19
N LEU A 39 2.32 -15.72 -0.89
CA LEU A 39 2.38 -14.55 -0.02
C LEU A 39 2.48 -13.27 -0.87
N CYS A 40 1.53 -12.37 -0.70
CA CYS A 40 1.51 -11.06 -1.33
C CYS A 40 1.67 -9.95 -0.28
N MET A 41 2.70 -9.14 -0.42
CA MET A 41 2.85 -7.89 0.32
C MET A 41 2.04 -6.80 -0.39
N ALA A 42 1.13 -6.12 0.31
CA ALA A 42 0.23 -5.12 -0.26
C ALA A 42 0.38 -3.78 0.49
N THR A 43 1.09 -2.83 -0.09
CA THR A 43 1.47 -1.60 0.60
C THR A 43 1.22 -0.33 -0.22
N GLY A 44 1.00 0.80 0.48
CA GLY A 44 1.06 2.13 -0.11
C GLY A 44 2.48 2.60 -0.43
N ARG A 45 3.48 1.95 0.16
CA ARG A 45 4.88 2.29 -0.09
C ARG A 45 5.27 2.11 -1.55
N GLY A 46 6.22 2.94 -1.99
CA GLY A 46 6.87 2.77 -3.29
C GLY A 46 7.73 1.51 -3.34
N TYR A 47 8.06 1.07 -4.55
CA TYR A 47 8.83 -0.16 -4.76
C TYR A 47 10.21 -0.14 -4.09
N LEU A 48 10.87 1.01 -4.06
CA LEU A 48 12.18 1.18 -3.41
C LEU A 48 12.12 1.19 -1.88
N SER A 49 10.93 1.32 -1.32
CA SER A 49 10.65 1.45 0.12
C SER A 49 10.05 0.19 0.73
N ILE A 50 9.95 -0.88 -0.05
CA ILE A 50 9.47 -2.17 0.41
C ILE A 50 10.43 -2.69 1.48
N PRO A 51 9.95 -3.08 2.67
CA PRO A 51 10.78 -3.74 3.65
C PRO A 51 11.25 -5.10 3.11
N HIS A 52 12.52 -5.38 3.28
CA HIS A 52 13.09 -6.68 2.98
C HIS A 52 13.26 -7.47 4.27
N PHE A 53 12.51 -8.55 4.42
CA PHE A 53 12.58 -9.41 5.61
C PHE A 53 13.56 -10.56 5.35
N GLU A 54 14.59 -10.68 6.20
CA GLU A 54 15.64 -11.70 6.02
C GLU A 54 15.10 -13.15 6.10
N SER A 55 14.03 -13.33 6.87
CA SER A 55 13.50 -14.67 7.20
C SER A 55 12.30 -15.11 6.37
N VAL A 56 11.75 -14.25 5.52
CA VAL A 56 10.53 -14.52 4.74
C VAL A 56 10.61 -13.92 3.35
N ASP A 57 10.48 -14.77 2.36
CA ASP A 57 10.31 -14.35 0.97
C ASP A 57 8.83 -14.20 0.62
N PHE A 58 8.47 -13.09 0.02
CA PHE A 58 7.19 -12.90 -0.63
C PHE A 58 7.25 -13.35 -2.09
N ASP A 59 6.09 -13.70 -2.64
CA ASP A 59 5.97 -14.14 -4.04
C ASP A 59 5.50 -12.99 -4.94
N ILE A 60 4.72 -12.04 -4.36
CA ILE A 60 4.11 -10.91 -5.06
C ILE A 60 4.26 -9.65 -4.21
N TRP A 61 4.55 -8.52 -4.88
CA TRP A 61 4.57 -7.18 -4.28
C TRP A 61 3.57 -6.30 -5.00
N LEU A 62 2.55 -5.86 -4.28
CA LEU A 62 1.59 -4.85 -4.65
C LEU A 62 2.03 -3.54 -3.98
N THR A 63 2.49 -2.58 -4.74
CA THR A 63 3.09 -1.32 -4.28
C THR A 63 2.35 -0.11 -4.84
N PHE A 64 2.64 1.09 -4.32
CA PHE A 64 1.96 2.33 -4.72
C PHE A 64 0.43 2.19 -4.66
N ASN A 65 -0.09 1.58 -3.57
CA ASN A 65 -1.53 1.30 -3.42
C ASN A 65 -2.13 0.54 -4.61
N GLY A 66 -1.36 -0.29 -5.29
CA GLY A 66 -1.82 -1.12 -6.41
C GLY A 66 -1.56 -0.55 -7.80
N SER A 67 -0.81 0.56 -7.92
CA SER A 67 -0.44 1.09 -9.23
C SER A 67 0.68 0.30 -9.90
N TYR A 68 1.47 -0.45 -9.12
CA TYR A 68 2.52 -1.31 -9.64
C TYR A 68 2.53 -2.64 -8.90
N VAL A 69 2.44 -3.73 -9.64
CA VAL A 69 2.45 -5.09 -9.10
C VAL A 69 3.44 -5.95 -9.84
N ARG A 70 4.30 -6.63 -9.09
CA ARG A 70 5.23 -7.59 -9.65
C ARG A 70 5.26 -8.90 -8.85
N SER A 71 5.60 -9.99 -9.52
CA SER A 71 6.09 -11.23 -8.92
C SER A 71 7.62 -11.20 -8.83
N LYS A 72 8.23 -12.29 -8.34
CA LYS A 72 9.70 -12.43 -8.33
C LYS A 72 10.33 -12.22 -9.70
N ASP A 73 9.70 -12.76 -10.74
CA ASP A 73 10.30 -12.89 -12.06
C ASP A 73 9.84 -11.82 -13.05
N THR A 74 8.66 -11.24 -12.84
CA THR A 74 8.06 -10.34 -13.82
C THR A 74 7.15 -9.28 -13.22
N VAL A 75 7.00 -8.17 -13.93
CA VAL A 75 5.95 -7.18 -13.67
C VAL A 75 4.63 -7.78 -14.16
N LEU A 76 3.66 -7.92 -13.26
CA LEU A 76 2.33 -8.45 -13.58
C LEU A 76 1.47 -7.39 -14.24
N PHE A 77 1.48 -6.19 -13.69
CA PHE A 77 0.87 -5.00 -14.31
C PHE A 77 1.42 -3.72 -13.69
N LYS A 78 1.31 -2.65 -14.44
CA LYS A 78 1.60 -1.29 -14.03
C LYS A 78 0.54 -0.36 -14.58
N ASN A 79 0.20 0.66 -13.82
CA ASN A 79 -0.79 1.65 -14.17
C ASN A 79 -0.31 3.02 -13.68
N PRO A 80 0.47 3.75 -14.49
CA PRO A 80 0.95 5.08 -14.15
C PRO A 80 -0.20 6.09 -14.13
N LEU A 81 0.02 7.21 -13.47
CA LEU A 81 -0.85 8.37 -13.54
C LEU A 81 -1.00 8.84 -14.99
N ASP A 82 -2.19 9.26 -15.35
CA ASP A 82 -2.44 9.95 -16.61
C ASP A 82 -1.55 11.19 -16.72
N VAL A 83 -1.01 11.45 -17.91
CA VAL A 83 -0.01 12.52 -18.12
C VAL A 83 -0.62 13.89 -17.87
N ASP A 84 -1.83 14.14 -18.37
CA ASP A 84 -2.49 15.45 -18.22
C ASP A 84 -2.91 15.67 -16.77
N ASP A 85 -3.46 14.64 -16.12
CA ASP A 85 -3.83 14.67 -14.70
C ASP A 85 -2.61 14.90 -13.80
N LYS A 86 -1.49 14.22 -14.07
CA LYS A 86 -0.22 14.38 -13.37
C LYS A 86 0.25 15.83 -13.40
N HIS A 87 0.29 16.44 -14.58
CA HIS A 87 0.67 17.84 -14.75
C HIS A 87 -0.31 18.79 -14.06
N GLN A 88 -1.62 18.52 -14.16
CA GLN A 88 -2.64 19.33 -13.51
C GLN A 88 -2.50 19.30 -11.98
N ILE A 89 -2.27 18.12 -11.39
CA ILE A 89 -2.05 17.96 -9.94
C ILE A 89 -0.82 18.76 -9.50
N LEU A 90 0.31 18.64 -10.20
CA LEU A 90 1.52 19.37 -9.85
C LEU A 90 1.32 20.88 -9.95
N GLN A 91 0.54 21.34 -10.93
CA GLN A 91 0.17 22.76 -11.05
C GLN A 91 -0.72 23.22 -9.89
N ASN A 92 -1.72 22.42 -9.50
CA ASN A 92 -2.60 22.70 -8.38
C ASN A 92 -1.79 22.79 -7.07
N LEU A 93 -0.92 21.83 -6.80
CA LEU A 93 -0.05 21.83 -5.62
C LEU A 93 0.88 23.06 -5.59
N LYS A 94 1.44 23.45 -6.73
CA LYS A 94 2.25 24.66 -6.85
C LYS A 94 1.45 25.92 -6.51
N GLN A 95 0.20 26.04 -6.99
CA GLN A 95 -0.68 27.16 -6.66
C GLN A 95 -1.07 27.19 -5.17
N MET A 96 -1.16 26.02 -4.55
CA MET A 96 -1.41 25.86 -3.11
C MET A 96 -0.15 26.06 -2.25
N HIS A 97 1.01 26.33 -2.87
CA HIS A 97 2.31 26.39 -2.19
C HIS A 97 2.66 25.12 -1.42
N ARG A 98 2.28 23.96 -1.94
CA ARG A 98 2.57 22.63 -1.38
C ARG A 98 3.74 21.99 -2.10
N ALA A 99 4.61 21.34 -1.33
CA ALA A 99 5.61 20.45 -1.88
C ALA A 99 4.95 19.17 -2.44
N ALA A 100 5.50 18.66 -3.52
CA ALA A 100 5.09 17.41 -4.14
C ALA A 100 6.25 16.43 -4.17
N ALA A 101 6.02 15.19 -3.74
CA ALA A 101 6.93 14.09 -4.01
C ALA A 101 6.32 13.21 -5.11
N ILE A 102 7.17 12.73 -6.02
CA ILE A 102 6.81 11.82 -7.11
C ILE A 102 7.60 10.53 -6.99
N SER A 103 6.98 9.42 -7.38
CA SER A 103 7.61 8.12 -7.21
C SER A 103 7.25 7.14 -8.32
N ASN A 104 8.25 6.34 -8.72
CA ASN A 104 8.11 5.16 -9.55
C ASN A 104 9.04 4.03 -9.04
N GLU A 105 9.22 2.98 -9.82
CA GLU A 105 10.07 1.85 -9.43
C GLU A 105 11.57 2.17 -9.38
N HIS A 106 11.98 3.35 -9.86
CA HIS A 106 13.39 3.75 -9.98
C HIS A 106 13.79 4.91 -9.05
N PHE A 107 12.82 5.73 -8.64
CA PHE A 107 13.10 6.89 -7.79
C PHE A 107 11.92 7.32 -6.91
N ILE A 108 12.26 8.01 -5.83
CA ILE A 108 11.36 8.82 -5.00
C ILE A 108 12.05 10.17 -4.83
N VAL A 109 11.46 11.23 -5.35
CA VAL A 109 12.02 12.58 -5.27
C VAL A 109 10.94 13.63 -5.00
N THR A 110 11.35 14.77 -4.46
CA THR A 110 10.45 15.90 -4.17
C THR A 110 11.01 17.20 -4.72
N ASN A 111 10.11 18.16 -4.98
CA ASN A 111 10.48 19.54 -5.37
C ASN A 111 10.65 20.48 -4.16
N GLY A 112 10.40 20.02 -2.96
CA GLY A 112 10.49 20.77 -1.71
C GLY A 112 10.11 19.92 -0.52
N THR A 113 9.95 20.55 0.64
CA THR A 113 9.52 19.87 1.86
C THR A 113 8.70 20.79 2.74
N ASP A 114 7.86 20.20 3.56
CA ASP A 114 7.18 20.84 4.69
C ASP A 114 7.17 19.84 5.88
N PRO A 115 6.83 20.27 7.10
CA PRO A 115 6.90 19.42 8.28
C PRO A 115 6.04 18.14 8.20
N ASP A 116 4.82 18.23 7.64
CA ASP A 116 3.90 17.10 7.56
C ASP A 116 4.36 16.10 6.48
N LEU A 117 4.84 16.56 5.32
CA LEU A 117 5.42 15.69 4.30
C LEU A 117 6.71 15.01 4.80
N ALA A 118 7.57 15.73 5.52
CA ALA A 118 8.76 15.15 6.13
C ALA A 118 8.41 14.08 7.17
N GLN A 119 7.38 14.33 7.99
CA GLN A 119 6.88 13.36 8.96
C GLN A 119 6.28 12.13 8.26
N TYR A 120 5.51 12.30 7.17
CA TYR A 120 4.95 11.21 6.38
C TYR A 120 6.05 10.23 5.93
N PHE A 121 7.13 10.73 5.34
CA PHE A 121 8.25 9.88 4.91
C PHE A 121 9.01 9.25 6.09
N SER A 122 9.06 9.91 7.25
CA SER A 122 9.74 9.36 8.43
C SER A 122 9.09 8.08 8.98
N PHE A 123 7.78 7.89 8.81
CA PHE A 123 7.08 6.66 9.19
C PHE A 123 7.61 5.44 8.44
N GLY A 124 7.97 5.59 7.16
CA GLY A 124 8.60 4.55 6.34
C GLY A 124 10.11 4.44 6.52
N SER A 125 10.73 5.23 7.43
CA SER A 125 12.18 5.37 7.55
C SER A 125 12.86 5.88 6.28
N GLU A 126 12.12 6.56 5.42
CA GLU A 126 12.60 7.12 4.17
C GLU A 126 13.10 8.55 4.35
N LYS A 127 14.08 8.91 3.53
CA LYS A 127 14.56 10.29 3.47
C LYS A 127 13.96 10.98 2.25
N LEU A 128 13.33 12.11 2.46
CA LEU A 128 12.96 13.03 1.38
C LEU A 128 14.20 13.51 0.64
N VAL A 129 14.25 13.28 -0.67
CA VAL A 129 15.34 13.74 -1.54
C VAL A 129 14.80 14.86 -2.42
N ILE A 130 15.18 16.11 -2.11
CA ILE A 130 14.88 17.24 -2.98
C ILE A 130 15.78 17.11 -4.22
N SER A 131 15.17 17.11 -5.40
CA SER A 131 15.86 16.93 -6.67
C SER A 131 15.77 18.18 -7.54
N ASP A 132 16.91 18.65 -8.04
CA ASP A 132 17.00 19.68 -9.07
C ASP A 132 16.51 19.19 -10.44
N ARG A 133 16.38 17.87 -10.61
CA ARG A 133 15.84 17.22 -11.80
C ARG A 133 14.35 16.90 -11.69
N PHE A 134 13.66 17.40 -10.65
CA PHE A 134 12.25 17.07 -10.41
C PHE A 134 11.37 17.25 -11.64
N ASP A 135 11.46 18.41 -12.32
CA ASP A 135 10.66 18.71 -13.51
C ASP A 135 10.94 17.73 -14.67
N ALA A 136 12.20 17.34 -14.86
CA ALA A 136 12.55 16.34 -15.87
C ALA A 136 12.04 14.94 -15.51
N LEU A 137 12.09 14.57 -14.24
CA LEU A 137 11.59 13.28 -13.76
C LEU A 137 10.06 13.19 -13.77
N CYS A 138 9.35 14.32 -13.74
CA CYS A 138 7.91 14.35 -13.92
C CYS A 138 7.44 13.87 -15.30
N GLU A 139 8.31 13.89 -16.33
CA GLU A 139 7.96 13.41 -17.67
C GLU A 139 7.99 11.86 -17.78
N GLU A 140 8.57 11.18 -16.79
CA GLU A 140 8.56 9.71 -16.74
C GLU A 140 7.20 9.16 -16.27
N GLU A 141 7.02 7.83 -16.35
CA GLU A 141 5.89 7.15 -15.74
C GLU A 141 5.94 7.35 -14.23
N ILE A 142 4.90 7.91 -13.64
CA ILE A 142 4.76 8.14 -12.20
C ILE A 142 3.57 7.33 -11.70
N TYR A 143 3.75 6.54 -10.65
CA TYR A 143 2.69 5.71 -10.06
C TYR A 143 1.99 6.37 -8.89
N GLN A 144 2.65 7.31 -8.24
CA GLN A 144 2.14 7.97 -7.04
C GLN A 144 2.73 9.38 -6.89
N ILE A 145 1.87 10.35 -6.59
CA ILE A 145 2.26 11.68 -6.12
C ILE A 145 1.88 11.75 -4.64
N MET A 146 2.77 12.26 -3.79
CA MET A 146 2.53 12.44 -2.37
C MET A 146 2.65 13.91 -2.01
N CYS A 147 1.74 14.40 -1.17
CA CYS A 147 1.79 15.77 -0.66
C CYS A 147 1.16 15.86 0.73
N SER A 148 1.57 16.88 1.48
CA SER A 148 0.89 17.23 2.72
C SER A 148 -0.44 17.94 2.40
N CYS A 149 -1.53 17.50 3.00
CA CYS A 149 -2.83 18.15 2.95
C CYS A 149 -3.79 17.55 3.97
N ASN A 150 -4.92 18.20 4.16
CA ASN A 150 -6.06 17.66 4.90
C ASN A 150 -7.24 17.41 3.94
N SER A 151 -8.25 16.70 4.43
CA SER A 151 -9.38 16.27 3.59
C SER A 151 -10.20 17.42 2.97
N ALA A 152 -10.18 18.63 3.55
CA ALA A 152 -10.87 19.78 2.98
C ALA A 152 -10.19 20.30 1.69
N GLU A 153 -8.92 19.96 1.47
CA GLU A 153 -8.13 20.39 0.33
C GLU A 153 -8.21 19.43 -0.88
N TYR A 154 -8.79 18.22 -0.71
CA TYR A 154 -8.82 17.17 -1.76
C TYR A 154 -9.44 17.65 -3.07
N ALA A 155 -10.57 18.37 -2.99
CA ALA A 155 -11.24 18.88 -4.19
C ALA A 155 -10.38 19.89 -4.96
N GLN A 156 -9.57 20.69 -4.27
CA GLN A 156 -8.68 21.67 -4.88
C GLN A 156 -7.47 20.95 -5.52
N ILE A 157 -6.91 19.95 -4.86
CA ILE A 157 -5.79 19.16 -5.40
C ILE A 157 -6.21 18.44 -6.69
N LEU A 158 -7.40 17.85 -6.72
CA LEU A 158 -7.93 17.12 -7.88
C LEU A 158 -8.69 17.99 -8.89
N GLN A 159 -8.69 19.32 -8.74
CA GLN A 159 -9.40 20.20 -9.65
C GLN A 159 -8.85 20.07 -11.08
N GLY A 160 -9.73 19.76 -12.03
CA GLY A 160 -9.38 19.60 -13.45
C GLY A 160 -8.80 18.24 -13.82
N THR A 161 -8.75 17.30 -12.90
CA THR A 161 -8.34 15.89 -13.17
C THR A 161 -9.56 15.01 -13.43
N HIS A 162 -9.35 13.87 -14.11
CA HIS A 162 -10.41 12.98 -14.55
C HIS A 162 -10.16 11.51 -14.21
N ALA A 163 -8.90 11.10 -14.07
CA ALA A 163 -8.48 9.71 -13.94
C ALA A 163 -7.64 9.45 -12.68
N THR A 164 -7.72 10.34 -11.68
CA THR A 164 -6.97 10.25 -10.43
C THR A 164 -7.86 10.26 -9.20
N GLN A 165 -7.36 9.71 -8.11
CA GLN A 165 -8.00 9.72 -6.79
C GLN A 165 -6.97 9.92 -5.69
N ILE A 166 -7.46 10.34 -4.52
CA ILE A 166 -6.68 10.42 -3.30
C ILE A 166 -6.98 9.21 -2.43
N THR A 167 -5.92 8.58 -1.91
CA THR A 167 -6.00 7.61 -0.82
C THR A 167 -5.15 8.11 0.35
N ALA A 168 -5.63 7.90 1.58
CA ALA A 168 -4.98 8.40 2.78
C ALA A 168 -5.08 7.38 3.92
N TRP A 169 -3.96 7.10 4.54
CA TRP A 169 -3.86 6.35 5.78
C TRP A 169 -3.59 7.27 6.98
N TRP A 170 -3.15 8.51 6.72
CA TRP A 170 -2.87 9.55 7.70
C TRP A 170 -3.60 10.87 7.33
N ASP A 171 -4.01 11.67 8.32
CA ASP A 171 -4.89 12.82 8.09
C ASP A 171 -4.15 14.09 7.61
N LYS A 172 -2.80 14.06 7.50
CA LYS A 172 -1.98 15.24 7.16
C LYS A 172 -1.20 15.11 5.87
N ALA A 173 -1.16 13.93 5.26
CA ALA A 173 -0.56 13.72 3.95
C ALA A 173 -1.29 12.60 3.22
N VAL A 174 -1.20 12.61 1.90
CA VAL A 174 -1.96 11.72 1.02
C VAL A 174 -1.10 11.17 -0.11
N ASP A 175 -1.59 10.05 -0.63
CA ASP A 175 -1.17 9.45 -1.89
C ASP A 175 -2.18 9.78 -2.97
N ILE A 176 -1.73 10.29 -4.11
CA ILE A 176 -2.54 10.52 -5.30
C ILE A 176 -2.15 9.44 -6.30
N ILE A 177 -3.12 8.63 -6.70
CA ILE A 177 -2.95 7.45 -7.53
C ILE A 177 -3.98 7.45 -8.68
N PRO A 178 -3.80 6.64 -9.73
CA PRO A 178 -4.82 6.49 -10.76
C PRO A 178 -6.17 6.04 -10.18
N LEU A 179 -7.27 6.56 -10.70
CA LEU A 179 -8.64 6.23 -10.26
C LEU A 179 -8.96 4.75 -10.39
N SER A 180 -8.38 4.06 -11.39
CA SER A 180 -8.52 2.62 -11.60
C SER A 180 -7.67 1.77 -10.66
N CYS A 181 -6.79 2.38 -9.85
CA CYS A 181 -5.96 1.71 -8.85
C CYS A 181 -6.64 1.65 -7.48
N GLY A 182 -5.93 1.11 -6.51
CA GLY A 182 -6.37 0.80 -5.16
C GLY A 182 -6.01 -0.64 -4.83
N LYS A 183 -5.71 -0.94 -3.56
CA LYS A 183 -5.32 -2.29 -3.15
C LYS A 183 -6.37 -3.34 -3.55
N GLY A 184 -7.66 -3.00 -3.51
CA GLY A 184 -8.73 -3.91 -3.89
C GLY A 184 -8.76 -4.23 -5.38
N ASN A 185 -8.54 -3.24 -6.26
CA ASN A 185 -8.47 -3.45 -7.71
C ASN A 185 -7.27 -4.32 -8.07
N ALA A 186 -6.12 -4.07 -7.45
CA ALA A 186 -4.91 -4.86 -7.65
C ALA A 186 -5.09 -6.31 -7.17
N VAL A 187 -5.73 -6.54 -6.02
CA VAL A 187 -6.08 -7.88 -5.53
C VAL A 187 -6.94 -8.63 -6.54
N ARG A 188 -8.00 -7.99 -7.07
CA ARG A 188 -8.86 -8.60 -8.10
C ARG A 188 -8.07 -8.97 -9.36
N ALA A 189 -7.16 -8.10 -9.80
CA ALA A 189 -6.30 -8.37 -10.96
C ALA A 189 -5.32 -9.53 -10.70
N ILE A 190 -4.72 -9.61 -9.51
CA ILE A 190 -3.84 -10.73 -9.11
C ILE A 190 -4.62 -12.04 -9.08
N LEU A 191 -5.83 -12.06 -8.47
CA LEU A 191 -6.68 -13.25 -8.44
C LEU A 191 -7.03 -13.73 -9.85
N ALA A 192 -7.40 -12.81 -10.75
CA ALA A 192 -7.68 -13.13 -12.14
C ALA A 192 -6.46 -13.68 -12.87
N HIS A 193 -5.26 -13.10 -12.66
CA HIS A 193 -4.01 -13.55 -13.27
C HIS A 193 -3.66 -15.00 -12.88
N TYR A 194 -3.83 -15.37 -11.60
CA TYR A 194 -3.53 -16.72 -11.11
C TYR A 194 -4.72 -17.69 -11.26
N GLY A 195 -5.88 -17.24 -11.73
CA GLY A 195 -7.08 -18.06 -11.84
C GLY A 195 -7.67 -18.47 -10.49
N PHE A 196 -7.46 -17.68 -9.44
CA PHE A 196 -7.99 -17.94 -8.11
C PHE A 196 -9.35 -17.27 -7.92
N SER A 197 -10.25 -17.97 -7.25
CA SER A 197 -11.51 -17.41 -6.80
C SER A 197 -11.31 -16.54 -5.55
N LYS A 198 -12.24 -15.61 -5.33
CA LYS A 198 -12.30 -14.81 -4.11
C LYS A 198 -12.25 -15.69 -2.83
N ALA A 199 -12.92 -16.85 -2.83
CA ALA A 199 -12.98 -17.77 -1.69
C ALA A 199 -11.64 -18.46 -1.37
N GLU A 200 -10.66 -18.42 -2.28
CA GLU A 200 -9.32 -18.97 -2.10
C GLU A 200 -8.31 -17.93 -1.62
N ALA A 201 -8.78 -16.73 -1.32
CA ALA A 201 -7.95 -15.60 -0.90
C ALA A 201 -8.32 -15.10 0.50
N ILE A 202 -7.28 -14.74 1.27
CA ILE A 202 -7.39 -14.06 2.56
C ILE A 202 -6.56 -12.78 2.53
N ALA A 203 -6.98 -11.75 3.25
CA ALA A 203 -6.22 -10.50 3.40
C ALA A 203 -6.23 -10.02 4.84
N PHE A 204 -5.12 -9.40 5.26
CA PHE A 204 -4.93 -8.76 6.56
C PHE A 204 -4.57 -7.29 6.36
N GLY A 205 -5.22 -6.39 7.11
CA GLY A 205 -4.99 -4.96 7.00
C GLY A 205 -5.53 -4.18 8.20
N ASP A 206 -5.13 -2.91 8.35
CA ASP A 206 -5.54 -2.05 9.45
C ASP A 206 -5.88 -0.61 9.01
N GLY A 207 -5.41 -0.16 7.85
CA GLY A 207 -5.61 1.18 7.33
C GLY A 207 -6.85 1.35 6.45
N ARG A 208 -7.26 2.61 6.22
CA ARG A 208 -8.39 2.94 5.32
C ARG A 208 -8.18 2.41 3.90
N ASN A 209 -6.95 2.46 3.41
CA ASN A 209 -6.56 1.96 2.09
C ASN A 209 -6.64 0.42 1.97
N ASP A 210 -6.85 -0.30 3.10
CA ASP A 210 -7.04 -1.76 3.09
C ASP A 210 -8.51 -2.17 2.94
N ILE A 211 -9.47 -1.29 3.18
CA ILE A 211 -10.90 -1.62 3.14
C ILE A 211 -11.26 -2.33 1.84
N GLU A 212 -10.85 -1.79 0.70
CA GLU A 212 -11.13 -2.40 -0.60
C GLU A 212 -10.40 -3.73 -0.80
N MET A 213 -9.21 -3.92 -0.20
CA MET A 213 -8.47 -5.18 -0.22
C MET A 213 -9.21 -6.25 0.59
N LEU A 214 -9.67 -5.90 1.80
CA LEU A 214 -10.45 -6.80 2.66
C LEU A 214 -11.77 -7.21 1.99
N ASP A 215 -12.42 -6.28 1.27
CA ASP A 215 -13.65 -6.56 0.51
C ASP A 215 -13.38 -7.42 -0.75
N ALA A 216 -12.18 -7.39 -1.31
CA ALA A 216 -11.84 -8.11 -2.54
C ALA A 216 -11.55 -9.59 -2.36
N VAL A 217 -11.36 -10.07 -1.13
CA VAL A 217 -11.05 -11.47 -0.78
C VAL A 217 -12.22 -12.18 -0.11
N GLY A 218 -12.16 -13.52 -0.02
CA GLY A 218 -13.17 -14.32 0.66
C GLY A 218 -13.19 -14.12 2.17
N THR A 219 -12.01 -13.87 2.76
CA THR A 219 -11.87 -13.59 4.18
C THR A 219 -11.00 -12.35 4.39
N GLY A 220 -11.63 -11.21 4.57
CA GLY A 220 -10.95 -9.98 4.98
C GLY A 220 -10.82 -9.93 6.50
N VAL A 221 -9.61 -9.83 7.01
CA VAL A 221 -9.27 -9.81 8.43
C VAL A 221 -8.73 -8.43 8.81
N ALA A 222 -9.45 -7.70 9.65
CA ALA A 222 -8.94 -6.46 10.23
C ALA A 222 -8.08 -6.77 11.45
N MET A 223 -6.95 -6.07 11.57
CA MET A 223 -6.10 -6.14 12.76
C MET A 223 -6.79 -5.53 13.97
N GLY A 224 -6.45 -5.97 15.18
CA GLY A 224 -6.99 -5.43 16.42
C GLY A 224 -6.68 -3.95 16.65
N ASN A 225 -5.56 -3.47 16.10
CA ASN A 225 -5.18 -2.05 16.08
C ASN A 225 -5.83 -1.24 14.96
N ALA A 226 -6.58 -1.87 14.05
CA ALA A 226 -7.21 -1.18 12.91
C ALA A 226 -8.20 -0.11 13.34
N LEU A 227 -8.43 0.87 12.48
CA LEU A 227 -9.46 1.89 12.67
C LEU A 227 -10.86 1.26 12.74
N ASN A 228 -11.77 1.88 13.49
CA ASN A 228 -13.13 1.35 13.66
C ASN A 228 -13.88 1.17 12.32
N GLU A 229 -13.68 2.05 11.37
CA GLU A 229 -14.27 1.95 10.03
C GLU A 229 -13.74 0.75 9.23
N VAL A 230 -12.46 0.38 9.40
CA VAL A 230 -11.86 -0.83 8.81
C VAL A 230 -12.44 -2.09 9.45
N LYS A 231 -12.49 -2.11 10.81
CA LYS A 231 -13.11 -3.21 11.56
C LYS A 231 -14.57 -3.44 11.20
N ALA A 232 -15.32 -2.37 10.92
CA ALA A 232 -16.74 -2.47 10.53
C ALA A 232 -16.95 -3.08 9.14
N ARG A 233 -15.93 -3.07 8.29
CA ARG A 233 -15.99 -3.62 6.92
C ARG A 233 -15.38 -5.02 6.81
N ALA A 234 -14.53 -5.41 7.73
CA ALA A 234 -13.89 -6.71 7.73
C ALA A 234 -14.87 -7.84 8.09
N ALA A 235 -14.64 -9.02 7.51
CA ALA A 235 -15.40 -10.23 7.87
C ALA A 235 -15.06 -10.70 9.30
N VAL A 236 -13.81 -10.47 9.73
CA VAL A 236 -13.28 -10.90 11.04
C VAL A 236 -12.32 -9.85 11.57
N ILE A 237 -12.24 -9.74 12.89
CA ILE A 237 -11.23 -8.95 13.59
C ILE A 237 -10.31 -9.93 14.34
N CYS A 238 -9.01 -9.86 14.08
CA CYS A 238 -8.01 -10.61 14.84
C CYS A 238 -7.40 -9.78 15.97
N ARG A 239 -6.37 -10.30 16.65
CA ARG A 239 -5.59 -9.55 17.63
C ARG A 239 -4.80 -8.44 16.96
N SER A 240 -4.24 -7.52 17.72
CA SER A 240 -3.40 -6.44 17.21
C SER A 240 -2.05 -6.96 16.69
N VAL A 241 -1.33 -6.11 15.96
CA VAL A 241 0.02 -6.44 15.48
C VAL A 241 0.99 -6.66 16.66
N GLU A 242 0.81 -5.94 17.78
CA GLU A 242 1.59 -6.12 19.02
C GLU A 242 1.31 -7.46 19.71
N GLU A 243 0.14 -8.05 19.46
CA GLU A 243 -0.31 -9.33 20.01
C GLU A 243 -0.16 -10.49 19.01
N ASP A 244 0.67 -10.32 17.98
CA ASP A 244 0.89 -11.32 16.93
C ASP A 244 -0.41 -11.76 16.21
N GLY A 245 -1.27 -10.81 15.88
CA GLY A 245 -2.63 -11.05 15.37
C GLY A 245 -2.67 -12.00 14.17
N VAL A 246 -1.78 -11.81 13.19
CA VAL A 246 -1.67 -12.69 12.01
C VAL A 246 -1.38 -14.14 12.41
N TYR A 247 -0.41 -14.34 13.31
CA TYR A 247 -0.06 -15.69 13.78
C TYR A 247 -1.22 -16.40 14.48
N HIS A 248 -1.81 -15.72 15.47
CA HIS A 248 -2.90 -16.30 16.24
C HIS A 248 -4.12 -16.60 15.36
N TYR A 249 -4.45 -15.71 14.44
CA TYR A 249 -5.53 -15.96 13.50
C TYR A 249 -5.27 -17.19 12.63
N CYS A 250 -4.08 -17.29 12.04
CA CYS A 250 -3.73 -18.42 11.18
C CYS A 250 -3.74 -19.75 11.95
N LEU A 251 -3.29 -19.75 13.20
CA LEU A 251 -3.29 -20.95 14.06
C LEU A 251 -4.71 -21.37 14.44
N GLU A 252 -5.52 -20.43 14.93
CA GLU A 252 -6.89 -20.66 15.39
C GLU A 252 -7.84 -21.11 14.26
N ASN A 253 -7.53 -20.73 13.01
CA ASN A 253 -8.30 -21.13 11.83
C ASN A 253 -7.65 -22.24 10.99
N HIS A 254 -6.67 -22.97 11.56
CA HIS A 254 -6.03 -24.12 10.93
C HIS A 254 -5.40 -23.83 9.55
N LEU A 255 -4.91 -22.61 9.35
CA LEU A 255 -4.17 -22.22 8.14
C LEU A 255 -2.68 -22.64 8.22
N ILE A 256 -2.19 -22.81 9.47
CA ILE A 256 -0.80 -23.20 9.79
C ILE A 256 -0.74 -24.25 10.89
#